data_b95e367c07916e2f8a1cf255c3741421
#
_entry.id   b95e367c07916e2f8a1cf255c3741421
#
_cell.length_a   1.000
_cell.length_b   1.000
_cell.length_c   1.000
_cell.angle_alpha   90.00
_cell.angle_beta   90.00
_cell.angle_gamma   90.00
#
_symmetry.space_group_name_H-M   'P 1'
#
loop_
_entity.id
_entity.type
_entity.pdbx_description
1 polymer ?
#
loop_
_entity_poly.entity_id
_entity_poly.type
_entity_poly.pdbx_seq_one_letter_code
_entity_poly.pdbx_strand_id
1 'polypeptide(L)'
;MLHNQQVIVKVVNKEPASPAGFFIYCDLLSRYFPLKQLMRQTFIARRIFFIFLIHFRDEYMSPQNNHLQRPPAAVLYADELAKLKQNDNAPCPPGWQLSLPAARAFILGDSAQNISRKVVISPSAVERMLVTLATGRGLMLVGEPGTAKSLLSELLATAISGDAGLTIQGGASTTEDQIKYGWNYALLINHGPSTEALVPAPLYQGMRDGKIVRFEEITRTPLEVQDCLLGMLSDRVMTVPELTGEASQLYAREGFNIIATANTRDRGVNEMSAALKRRFDVETVFPIMDFAQELELVASASARLLAHSGIPHKVPDAVLELLVRTFRDLRANGEKKTSMDTLTAIMSTAEAVNVAHAVGVRAWILANRAGEPADLVDCIAGTIVKDNEEDRARLRRYFEQRVATHKEAHWQAYYQARHRLP
;
A
#
# COMPACT_ATOMS: atom_id res chain seq x y z
N MET A 1 34.69 -15.25 43.95
CA MET A 1 33.66 -14.28 43.47
C MET A 1 34.24 -13.02 42.80
N LEU A 2 35.35 -12.45 43.29
CA LEU A 2 36.00 -11.27 42.72
C LEU A 2 36.62 -11.48 41.33
N HIS A 3 37.08 -12.69 41.02
CA HIS A 3 37.67 -13.00 39.70
C HIS A 3 36.65 -13.02 38.53
N ASN A 4 35.39 -13.37 38.82
CA ASN A 4 34.29 -13.39 37.83
C ASN A 4 33.74 -12.00 37.52
N GLN A 5 33.84 -11.01 38.41
CA GLN A 5 33.40 -9.65 38.13
C GLN A 5 34.32 -8.91 37.16
N GLN A 6 35.64 -9.17 37.24
CA GLN A 6 36.60 -8.57 36.30
C GLN A 6 36.48 -9.12 34.86
N VAL A 7 36.05 -10.38 34.74
CA VAL A 7 35.80 -10.98 33.42
C VAL A 7 34.52 -10.40 32.78
N ILE A 8 33.46 -10.17 33.58
CA ILE A 8 32.22 -9.58 33.12
C ILE A 8 32.43 -8.13 32.59
N VAL A 9 33.20 -7.32 33.30
CA VAL A 9 33.52 -5.94 32.91
C VAL A 9 34.39 -5.89 31.63
N LYS A 10 35.29 -6.85 31.41
CA LYS A 10 36.08 -6.95 30.18
C LYS A 10 35.30 -7.44 28.99
N VAL A 11 34.25 -8.19 29.20
CA VAL A 11 33.39 -8.75 28.15
C VAL A 11 32.36 -7.71 27.67
N VAL A 12 31.83 -6.89 28.58
CA VAL A 12 30.85 -5.83 28.26
C VAL A 12 31.47 -4.65 27.50
N ASN A 13 32.81 -4.47 27.57
CA ASN A 13 33.50 -3.36 26.92
C ASN A 13 34.07 -3.68 25.51
N LYS A 14 33.74 -4.84 24.93
CA LYS A 14 34.07 -5.16 23.53
C LYS A 14 32.77 -5.24 22.72
N GLU A 15 32.53 -4.25 21.89
CA GLU A 15 31.43 -4.25 20.92
C GLU A 15 31.60 -5.40 19.92
N PRO A 16 30.57 -6.22 19.67
CA PRO A 16 30.62 -7.23 18.63
C PRO A 16 30.58 -6.58 17.25
N ALA A 17 31.56 -6.83 16.42
CA ALA A 17 31.75 -6.23 15.11
C ALA A 17 30.72 -6.66 14.02
N SER A 18 29.72 -7.51 14.35
CA SER A 18 28.67 -7.91 13.43
C SER A 18 27.47 -8.56 14.16
N PRO A 19 26.23 -8.56 13.56
CA PRO A 19 25.06 -9.25 14.11
C PRO A 19 25.26 -10.75 14.34
N ALA A 20 26.02 -11.43 13.50
CA ALA A 20 26.36 -12.85 13.67
C ALA A 20 27.21 -13.09 14.92
N GLY A 21 28.13 -12.18 15.25
CA GLY A 21 28.94 -12.22 16.48
C GLY A 21 28.08 -12.06 17.73
N PHE A 22 26.98 -11.32 17.65
CA PHE A 22 26.06 -11.12 18.77
C PHE A 22 25.25 -12.40 19.11
N PHE A 23 24.77 -13.12 18.09
CA PHE A 23 24.06 -14.39 18.33
C PHE A 23 24.98 -15.46 18.94
N ILE A 24 26.20 -15.56 18.48
CA ILE A 24 27.21 -16.45 19.07
C ILE A 24 27.53 -16.04 20.51
N TYR A 25 27.49 -14.75 20.79
CA TYR A 25 27.76 -14.19 22.11
C TYR A 25 26.62 -14.43 23.10
N CYS A 26 25.37 -14.31 22.66
CA CYS A 26 24.19 -14.66 23.45
C CYS A 26 24.10 -16.16 23.72
N ASP A 27 24.45 -17.02 22.76
CA ASP A 27 24.49 -18.46 22.92
C ASP A 27 25.58 -18.90 23.88
N LEU A 28 26.76 -18.28 23.85
CA LEU A 28 27.85 -18.50 24.81
C LEU A 28 27.46 -18.06 26.22
N LEU A 29 26.81 -16.90 26.37
CA LEU A 29 26.35 -16.43 27.71
C LEU A 29 25.23 -17.32 28.28
N SER A 30 24.33 -17.86 27.45
CA SER A 30 23.25 -18.74 27.87
C SER A 30 23.74 -20.10 28.34
N ARG A 31 24.86 -20.60 27.80
CA ARG A 31 25.49 -21.88 28.15
C ARG A 31 26.29 -21.83 29.48
N TYR A 32 26.81 -20.64 29.82
CA TYR A 32 27.68 -20.51 31.01
C TYR A 32 27.01 -19.84 32.21
N PHE A 33 25.82 -19.21 32.03
CA PHE A 33 25.09 -18.59 33.15
C PHE A 33 23.58 -18.77 32.98
N PRO A 34 22.89 -19.32 33.98
CA PRO A 34 21.43 -19.35 34.00
C PRO A 34 20.90 -17.94 34.27
N LEU A 35 20.60 -17.21 33.20
CA LEU A 35 20.07 -15.83 33.18
C LEU A 35 18.90 -15.60 34.15
N LYS A 36 18.10 -16.65 34.43
CA LYS A 36 17.00 -16.61 35.39
C LYS A 36 17.45 -16.39 36.84
N GLN A 37 18.66 -16.78 37.18
CA GLN A 37 19.17 -16.66 38.56
C GLN A 37 19.85 -15.30 38.79
N LEU A 38 20.47 -14.71 37.76
CA LEU A 38 21.06 -13.35 37.79
C LEU A 38 19.99 -12.26 37.89
N MET A 39 18.85 -12.45 37.21
CA MET A 39 17.72 -11.50 37.18
C MET A 39 16.97 -11.42 38.53
N ARG A 40 17.16 -12.38 39.42
CA ARG A 40 16.51 -12.36 40.73
C ARG A 40 17.29 -11.63 41.83
N GLN A 41 18.58 -11.36 41.67
CA GLN A 41 19.45 -10.92 42.78
C GLN A 41 19.91 -9.48 42.79
N THR A 42 19.79 -8.68 41.67
CA THR A 42 20.20 -7.28 41.74
C THR A 42 19.32 -6.36 40.90
N PHE A 43 18.87 -5.28 41.54
CA PHE A 43 18.11 -4.16 40.90
C PHE A 43 18.89 -3.50 39.73
N ILE A 44 20.20 -3.55 39.79
CA ILE A 44 21.14 -3.01 38.81
C ILE A 44 21.13 -3.84 37.52
N ALA A 45 21.09 -5.17 37.60
CA ALA A 45 21.04 -6.04 36.42
C ALA A 45 19.72 -5.87 35.63
N ARG A 46 18.60 -5.64 36.33
CA ARG A 46 17.30 -5.33 35.70
C ARG A 46 17.33 -3.96 34.98
N ARG A 47 17.97 -2.97 35.58
CA ARG A 47 18.06 -1.63 35.02
C ARG A 47 18.99 -1.58 33.81
N ILE A 48 20.11 -2.28 33.83
CA ILE A 48 21.04 -2.43 32.72
C ILE A 48 20.37 -3.21 31.56
N PHE A 49 19.67 -4.31 31.87
CA PHE A 49 18.93 -5.09 30.86
C PHE A 49 17.77 -4.29 30.23
N PHE A 50 17.08 -3.47 31.06
CA PHE A 50 16.01 -2.61 30.55
C PHE A 50 16.54 -1.44 29.72
N ILE A 51 17.64 -0.82 30.10
CA ILE A 51 18.34 0.22 29.34
C ILE A 51 18.93 -0.39 28.05
N PHE A 52 19.46 -1.60 28.11
CA PHE A 52 19.95 -2.34 26.94
C PHE A 52 18.81 -2.72 25.99
N LEU A 53 17.66 -3.15 26.50
CA LEU A 53 16.45 -3.44 25.71
C LEU A 53 15.88 -2.17 25.06
N ILE A 54 15.89 -1.03 25.75
CA ILE A 54 15.46 0.25 25.20
C ILE A 54 16.44 0.72 24.12
N HIS A 55 17.75 0.70 24.40
CA HIS A 55 18.78 1.08 23.41
C HIS A 55 18.79 0.14 22.20
N PHE A 56 18.64 -1.16 22.42
CA PHE A 56 18.55 -2.16 21.35
C PHE A 56 17.27 -2.00 20.53
N ARG A 57 16.14 -1.63 21.17
CA ARG A 57 14.89 -1.32 20.48
C ARG A 57 15.03 -0.05 19.62
N ASP A 58 15.70 0.97 20.12
CA ASP A 58 15.85 2.24 19.41
C ASP A 58 16.90 2.15 18.28
N GLU A 59 17.94 1.35 18.43
CA GLU A 59 19.02 1.20 17.47
C GLU A 59 18.74 0.19 16.35
N TYR A 60 17.95 -0.89 16.64
CA TYR A 60 17.66 -1.97 15.69
C TYR A 60 16.23 -1.99 15.17
N MET A 61 15.28 -1.29 15.77
CA MET A 61 13.88 -1.26 15.34
C MET A 61 13.42 0.07 14.71
N SER A 62 14.28 1.11 14.64
CA SER A 62 13.83 2.40 14.13
C SER A 62 14.61 3.06 12.98
N PRO A 63 15.80 2.66 12.50
CA PRO A 63 16.44 3.39 11.40
C PRO A 63 16.04 2.94 10.00
N GLN A 64 15.45 1.75 9.81
CA GLN A 64 15.16 1.26 8.45
C GLN A 64 13.99 1.96 7.75
N ASN A 65 13.09 2.60 8.51
CA ASN A 65 11.86 3.19 7.94
C ASN A 65 12.03 4.60 7.38
N ASN A 66 13.09 5.33 7.73
CA ASN A 66 13.28 6.71 7.28
C ASN A 66 13.80 6.86 5.83
N HIS A 67 14.20 5.75 5.19
CA HIS A 67 14.74 5.75 3.82
C HIS A 67 13.93 4.92 2.84
N LEU A 68 12.73 4.47 3.22
CA LEU A 68 11.86 3.74 2.30
C LEU A 68 11.32 4.69 1.23
N GLN A 69 11.50 4.35 -0.04
CA GLN A 69 10.98 5.14 -1.17
C GLN A 69 9.44 5.25 -1.12
N ARG A 70 8.75 4.19 -0.68
CA ARG A 70 7.31 4.16 -0.43
C ARG A 70 7.05 3.43 0.89
N PRO A 71 6.92 4.15 2.01
CA PRO A 71 6.56 3.52 3.28
C PRO A 71 5.17 2.88 3.18
N PRO A 72 4.97 1.67 3.75
CA PRO A 72 3.63 1.07 3.87
C PRO A 72 2.70 1.98 4.69
N ALA A 73 1.38 1.88 4.46
CA ALA A 73 0.39 2.68 5.18
C ALA A 73 0.49 2.52 6.73
N ALA A 74 0.82 1.32 7.21
CA ALA A 74 1.03 1.05 8.63
C ALA A 74 2.17 1.89 9.26
N VAL A 75 3.22 2.19 8.48
CA VAL A 75 4.35 3.03 8.90
C VAL A 75 4.02 4.50 8.70
N LEU A 76 3.47 4.86 7.54
CA LEU A 76 3.15 6.24 7.18
C LEU A 76 2.12 6.88 8.13
N TYR A 77 1.19 6.09 8.65
CA TYR A 77 0.09 6.53 9.52
C TYR A 77 0.16 5.91 10.93
N ALA A 78 1.35 5.51 11.40
CA ALA A 78 1.54 4.81 12.66
C ALA A 78 0.94 5.59 13.86
N ASP A 79 1.17 6.89 13.93
CA ASP A 79 0.67 7.76 15.00
C ASP A 79 -0.87 7.85 14.99
N GLU A 80 -1.48 7.94 13.80
CA GLU A 80 -2.93 7.99 13.66
C GLU A 80 -3.57 6.65 14.05
N LEU A 81 -2.97 5.53 13.65
CA LEU A 81 -3.42 4.19 14.02
C LEU A 81 -3.32 3.95 15.53
N ALA A 82 -2.20 4.36 16.15
CA ALA A 82 -2.02 4.25 17.59
C ALA A 82 -3.07 5.07 18.35
N LYS A 83 -3.34 6.30 17.90
CA LYS A 83 -4.35 7.18 18.48
C LYS A 83 -5.76 6.63 18.35
N LEU A 84 -6.12 6.13 17.15
CA LEU A 84 -7.41 5.49 16.93
C LEU A 84 -7.58 4.27 17.84
N LYS A 85 -6.57 3.41 17.94
CA LYS A 85 -6.59 2.22 18.79
C LYS A 85 -6.74 2.56 20.28
N GLN A 86 -6.14 3.66 20.73
CA GLN A 86 -6.22 4.15 22.11
C GLN A 86 -7.63 4.64 22.47
N ASN A 87 -8.32 5.27 21.50
CA ASN A 87 -9.63 5.88 21.69
C ASN A 87 -10.79 4.97 21.24
N ASP A 88 -10.49 3.77 20.74
CA ASP A 88 -11.50 2.83 20.21
C ASP A 88 -12.20 2.08 21.35
N ASN A 89 -13.41 2.54 21.67
CA ASN A 89 -14.27 1.92 22.68
C ASN A 89 -15.43 1.12 22.05
N ALA A 90 -15.50 1.04 20.71
CA ALA A 90 -16.55 0.33 20.02
C ALA A 90 -16.25 -1.20 19.96
N PRO A 91 -17.28 -2.04 19.79
CA PRO A 91 -17.07 -3.46 19.58
C PRO A 91 -16.20 -3.72 18.34
N CYS A 92 -15.12 -4.48 18.54
CA CYS A 92 -14.21 -4.83 17.46
C CYS A 92 -14.54 -6.23 16.94
N PRO A 93 -14.66 -6.44 15.63
CA PRO A 93 -14.84 -7.78 15.07
C PRO A 93 -13.64 -8.69 15.45
N PRO A 94 -13.88 -10.01 15.63
CA PRO A 94 -12.82 -10.96 15.98
C PRO A 94 -11.64 -10.90 14.99
N GLY A 95 -10.44 -10.85 15.52
CA GLY A 95 -9.19 -10.78 14.74
C GLY A 95 -8.84 -9.41 14.12
N TRP A 96 -9.69 -8.39 14.27
CA TRP A 96 -9.43 -7.03 13.77
C TRP A 96 -8.61 -6.21 14.77
N GLN A 97 -7.85 -5.23 14.25
CA GLN A 97 -7.08 -4.27 15.06
C GLN A 97 -7.89 -3.04 15.46
N LEU A 98 -8.83 -2.62 14.63
CA LEU A 98 -9.72 -1.47 14.86
C LEU A 98 -11.19 -1.90 14.68
N SER A 99 -12.08 -1.28 15.44
CA SER A 99 -13.52 -1.40 15.24
C SER A 99 -13.98 -0.81 13.88
N LEU A 100 -15.20 -1.08 13.44
CA LEU A 100 -15.73 -0.49 12.21
C LEU A 100 -15.72 1.04 12.24
N PRO A 101 -16.16 1.73 13.30
CA PRO A 101 -16.07 3.19 13.39
C PRO A 101 -14.64 3.72 13.32
N ALA A 102 -13.70 3.09 14.00
CA ALA A 102 -12.30 3.50 13.99
C ALA A 102 -11.63 3.25 12.63
N ALA A 103 -11.89 2.11 11.99
CA ALA A 103 -11.43 1.80 10.64
C ALA A 103 -12.00 2.80 9.60
N ARG A 104 -13.29 3.17 9.74
CA ARG A 104 -13.92 4.21 8.91
C ARG A 104 -13.24 5.57 9.10
N ALA A 105 -13.00 5.97 10.36
CA ALA A 105 -12.31 7.22 10.67
C ALA A 105 -10.87 7.23 10.12
N PHE A 106 -10.16 6.11 10.18
CA PHE A 106 -8.84 5.97 9.58
C PHE A 106 -8.85 6.26 8.08
N ILE A 107 -9.83 5.78 7.34
CA ILE A 107 -9.91 5.91 5.87
C ILE A 107 -10.42 7.30 5.45
N LEU A 108 -11.53 7.74 6.04
CA LEU A 108 -12.22 8.97 5.65
C LEU A 108 -11.68 10.23 6.32
N GLY A 109 -10.89 10.07 7.38
CA GLY A 109 -10.44 11.14 8.25
C GLY A 109 -11.47 11.47 9.34
N ASP A 110 -10.96 12.07 10.42
CA ASP A 110 -11.73 12.61 11.53
C ASP A 110 -11.01 13.84 12.08
N SER A 111 -11.55 15.03 11.79
CA SER A 111 -10.95 16.29 12.21
C SER A 111 -10.95 16.47 13.74
N ALA A 112 -11.97 15.94 14.43
CA ALA A 112 -12.05 16.03 15.89
C ALA A 112 -10.91 15.23 16.57
N GLN A 113 -10.50 14.13 15.94
CA GLN A 113 -9.38 13.32 16.40
C GLN A 113 -8.06 13.63 15.69
N ASN A 114 -8.01 14.66 14.83
CA ASN A 114 -6.84 14.98 14.02
C ASN A 114 -6.32 13.79 13.20
N ILE A 115 -7.25 13.06 12.57
CA ILE A 115 -6.99 11.98 11.63
C ILE A 115 -7.14 12.51 10.21
N SER A 116 -6.13 12.36 9.38
CA SER A 116 -6.12 12.87 8.02
C SER A 116 -7.03 12.06 7.09
N ARG A 117 -7.68 12.74 6.14
CA ARG A 117 -8.40 12.08 5.05
C ARG A 117 -7.42 11.46 4.06
N LYS A 118 -7.60 10.19 3.71
CA LYS A 118 -6.67 9.44 2.85
C LYS A 118 -7.22 9.18 1.45
N VAL A 119 -8.54 9.09 1.33
CA VAL A 119 -9.23 8.87 0.06
C VAL A 119 -10.50 9.72 -0.03
N VAL A 120 -10.90 10.06 -1.25
CA VAL A 120 -12.17 10.72 -1.54
C VAL A 120 -13.14 9.67 -2.05
N ILE A 121 -14.02 9.23 -1.16
CA ILE A 121 -15.05 8.21 -1.45
C ILE A 121 -16.26 8.47 -0.54
N SER A 122 -17.44 7.98 -0.91
CA SER A 122 -18.62 8.17 -0.08
C SER A 122 -18.51 7.39 1.24
N PRO A 123 -18.93 7.97 2.37
CA PRO A 123 -18.92 7.28 3.66
C PRO A 123 -19.67 5.95 3.64
N SER A 124 -20.82 5.90 2.95
CA SER A 124 -21.63 4.69 2.82
C SER A 124 -20.92 3.56 2.06
N ALA A 125 -20.06 3.89 1.08
CA ALA A 125 -19.27 2.88 0.38
C ALA A 125 -18.23 2.25 1.34
N VAL A 126 -17.52 3.06 2.13
CA VAL A 126 -16.56 2.55 3.13
C VAL A 126 -17.27 1.70 4.19
N GLU A 127 -18.45 2.12 4.64
CA GLU A 127 -19.26 1.34 5.60
C GLU A 127 -19.66 -0.01 5.02
N ARG A 128 -20.13 -0.08 3.77
CA ARG A 128 -20.46 -1.36 3.09
C ARG A 128 -19.23 -2.26 2.99
N MET A 129 -18.08 -1.72 2.58
CA MET A 129 -16.82 -2.49 2.49
C MET A 129 -16.44 -3.10 3.85
N LEU A 130 -16.49 -2.30 4.92
CA LEU A 130 -16.18 -2.77 6.27
C LEU A 130 -17.17 -3.82 6.76
N VAL A 131 -18.46 -3.63 6.50
CA VAL A 131 -19.51 -4.62 6.84
C VAL A 131 -19.29 -5.92 6.06
N THR A 132 -19.01 -5.85 4.75
CA THR A 132 -18.67 -7.02 3.93
C THR A 132 -17.53 -7.82 4.55
N LEU A 133 -16.43 -7.15 4.89
CA LEU A 133 -15.26 -7.81 5.47
C LEU A 133 -15.55 -8.39 6.88
N ALA A 134 -16.39 -7.73 7.68
CA ALA A 134 -16.80 -8.20 9.00
C ALA A 134 -17.76 -9.41 8.93
N THR A 135 -18.53 -9.55 7.86
CA THR A 135 -19.41 -10.72 7.64
C THR A 135 -18.66 -11.92 7.05
N GLY A 136 -17.39 -11.79 6.80
CA GLY A 136 -16.56 -12.86 6.27
C GLY A 136 -16.68 -13.09 4.76
N ARG A 137 -17.40 -12.25 4.01
CA ARG A 137 -17.42 -12.30 2.54
C ARG A 137 -16.18 -11.62 1.97
N GLY A 138 -15.62 -12.13 0.87
CA GLY A 138 -14.57 -11.44 0.14
C GLY A 138 -15.05 -10.09 -0.37
N LEU A 139 -14.17 -9.10 -0.42
CA LEU A 139 -14.46 -7.78 -1.01
C LEU A 139 -13.76 -7.65 -2.35
N MET A 140 -14.50 -7.26 -3.39
CA MET A 140 -13.94 -6.93 -4.70
C MET A 140 -14.12 -5.45 -5.01
N LEU A 141 -13.01 -4.75 -5.18
CA LEU A 141 -12.97 -3.35 -5.61
C LEU A 141 -12.83 -3.30 -7.13
N VAL A 142 -13.86 -2.77 -7.79
CA VAL A 142 -13.90 -2.66 -9.25
C VAL A 142 -13.91 -1.20 -9.65
N GLY A 143 -13.27 -0.84 -10.75
CA GLY A 143 -13.28 0.53 -11.25
C GLY A 143 -12.24 0.77 -12.33
N GLU A 144 -12.20 1.98 -12.85
CA GLU A 144 -11.20 2.37 -13.85
C GLU A 144 -9.78 2.37 -13.27
N PRO A 145 -8.75 2.20 -14.10
CA PRO A 145 -7.37 2.40 -13.64
C PRO A 145 -7.18 3.76 -12.97
N GLY A 146 -6.40 3.79 -11.89
CA GLY A 146 -6.08 5.05 -11.18
C GLY A 146 -7.17 5.61 -10.27
N THR A 147 -8.27 4.88 -10.01
CA THR A 147 -9.31 5.26 -9.03
C THR A 147 -8.96 4.93 -7.58
N ALA A 148 -7.69 4.70 -7.29
CA ALA A 148 -7.17 4.41 -5.94
C ALA A 148 -7.64 3.09 -5.30
N LYS A 149 -8.06 2.09 -6.08
CA LYS A 149 -8.47 0.75 -5.58
C LYS A 149 -7.37 0.10 -4.73
N SER A 150 -6.14 0.07 -5.22
CA SER A 150 -4.99 -0.52 -4.50
C SER A 150 -4.63 0.25 -3.23
N LEU A 151 -4.78 1.58 -3.22
CA LEU A 151 -4.61 2.36 -1.99
C LEU A 151 -5.73 2.03 -0.99
N LEU A 152 -6.97 1.92 -1.45
CA LEU A 152 -8.10 1.59 -0.59
C LEU A 152 -7.98 0.18 -0.01
N SER A 153 -7.56 -0.80 -0.81
CA SER A 153 -7.26 -2.16 -0.33
C SER A 153 -6.14 -2.16 0.71
N GLU A 154 -5.08 -1.36 0.52
CA GLU A 154 -3.99 -1.20 1.47
C GLU A 154 -4.47 -0.59 2.79
N LEU A 155 -5.27 0.47 2.73
CA LEU A 155 -5.80 1.14 3.93
C LEU A 155 -6.76 0.23 4.72
N LEU A 156 -7.65 -0.49 4.03
CA LEU A 156 -8.55 -1.46 4.66
C LEU A 156 -7.76 -2.59 5.34
N ALA A 157 -6.79 -3.19 4.65
CA ALA A 157 -5.95 -4.23 5.22
C ALA A 157 -5.15 -3.72 6.42
N THR A 158 -4.60 -2.50 6.36
CA THR A 158 -3.88 -1.86 7.46
C THR A 158 -4.79 -1.61 8.67
N ALA A 159 -6.00 -1.09 8.46
CA ALA A 159 -6.95 -0.84 9.54
C ALA A 159 -7.40 -2.14 10.24
N ILE A 160 -7.58 -3.21 9.47
CA ILE A 160 -8.10 -4.49 9.96
C ILE A 160 -6.99 -5.36 10.56
N SER A 161 -5.88 -5.53 9.85
CA SER A 161 -4.82 -6.49 10.18
C SER A 161 -3.57 -5.87 10.81
N GLY A 162 -3.50 -4.53 10.86
CA GLY A 162 -2.33 -3.79 11.33
C GLY A 162 -1.22 -3.63 10.29
N ASP A 163 -1.27 -4.40 9.20
CA ASP A 163 -0.38 -4.30 8.05
C ASP A 163 -1.09 -4.72 6.76
N ALA A 164 -0.51 -4.39 5.61
CA ALA A 164 -1.04 -4.71 4.29
C ALA A 164 -0.01 -5.47 3.42
N GLY A 165 0.97 -6.12 4.05
CA GLY A 165 2.09 -6.76 3.36
C GLY A 165 1.73 -8.03 2.61
N LEU A 166 0.64 -8.72 2.97
CA LEU A 166 0.20 -9.93 2.29
C LEU A 166 -0.50 -9.58 0.97
N THR A 167 0.30 -9.41 -0.08
CA THR A 167 -0.18 -8.96 -1.39
C THR A 167 0.19 -9.97 -2.48
N ILE A 168 -0.79 -10.31 -3.30
CA ILE A 168 -0.65 -11.10 -4.52
C ILE A 168 -0.89 -10.16 -5.69
N GLN A 169 0.06 -10.07 -6.61
CA GLN A 169 -0.12 -9.31 -7.85
C GLN A 169 -0.55 -10.27 -8.96
N GLY A 170 -1.78 -10.11 -9.44
CA GLY A 170 -2.32 -10.89 -10.54
C GLY A 170 -1.65 -10.58 -11.87
N GLY A 171 -1.37 -11.61 -12.63
CA GLY A 171 -0.79 -11.54 -13.95
C GLY A 171 -0.96 -12.87 -14.71
N ALA A 172 -0.70 -12.86 -16.01
CA ALA A 172 -0.82 -14.07 -16.85
C ALA A 172 0.13 -15.22 -16.44
N SER A 173 1.23 -14.88 -15.75
CA SER A 173 2.22 -15.84 -15.25
C SER A 173 2.04 -16.20 -13.78
N THR A 174 0.99 -15.69 -13.12
CA THR A 174 0.72 -16.04 -11.72
C THR A 174 0.38 -17.50 -11.58
N THR A 175 1.05 -18.19 -10.66
CA THR A 175 0.86 -19.61 -10.38
C THR A 175 0.21 -19.83 -9.02
N GLU A 176 -0.33 -21.01 -8.79
CA GLU A 176 -0.94 -21.38 -7.51
C GLU A 176 0.05 -21.35 -6.35
N ASP A 177 1.31 -21.74 -6.59
CA ASP A 177 2.38 -21.72 -5.58
C ASP A 177 2.68 -20.31 -5.07
N GLN A 178 2.57 -19.30 -5.92
CA GLN A 178 2.76 -17.90 -5.54
C GLN A 178 1.61 -17.36 -4.67
N ILE A 179 0.48 -18.05 -4.67
CA ILE A 179 -0.75 -17.68 -3.97
C ILE A 179 -0.89 -18.44 -2.64
N LYS A 180 -0.78 -19.77 -2.70
CA LYS A 180 -1.02 -20.70 -1.57
C LYS A 180 0.24 -20.97 -0.78
N TYR A 181 1.10 -21.81 -1.32
CA TYR A 181 2.39 -22.21 -0.73
C TYR A 181 3.26 -22.86 -1.81
N GLY A 182 4.56 -22.82 -1.59
CA GLY A 182 5.55 -23.56 -2.39
C GLY A 182 6.36 -24.50 -1.51
N TRP A 183 7.42 -25.08 -2.08
CA TRP A 183 8.29 -25.99 -1.39
C TRP A 183 9.76 -25.55 -1.44
N ASN A 184 10.45 -25.66 -0.31
CA ASN A 184 11.90 -25.64 -0.29
C ASN A 184 12.42 -27.00 -0.80
N TYR A 185 12.80 -27.06 -2.07
CA TYR A 185 13.20 -28.31 -2.72
C TYR A 185 14.40 -28.99 -2.05
N ALA A 186 15.33 -28.24 -1.46
CA ALA A 186 16.47 -28.83 -0.75
C ALA A 186 16.01 -29.60 0.50
N LEU A 187 15.07 -29.06 1.25
CA LEU A 187 14.48 -29.75 2.42
C LEU A 187 13.57 -30.89 1.98
N LEU A 188 12.78 -30.69 0.93
CA LEU A 188 11.87 -31.69 0.39
C LEU A 188 12.61 -32.95 -0.06
N ILE A 189 13.76 -32.82 -0.74
CA ILE A 189 14.58 -33.94 -1.19
C ILE A 189 15.20 -34.70 -0.01
N ASN A 190 15.67 -33.94 1.01
CA ASN A 190 16.37 -34.53 2.15
C ASN A 190 15.46 -35.18 3.20
N HIS A 191 14.28 -34.58 3.43
CA HIS A 191 13.41 -34.95 4.57
C HIS A 191 11.98 -35.33 4.13
N GLY A 192 11.66 -35.24 2.85
CA GLY A 192 10.30 -35.43 2.35
C GLY A 192 9.38 -34.24 2.64
N PRO A 193 8.08 -34.35 2.29
CA PRO A 193 7.09 -33.32 2.58
C PRO A 193 6.92 -33.13 4.08
N SER A 194 7.16 -31.91 4.56
CA SER A 194 7.06 -31.53 5.96
C SER A 194 6.68 -30.06 6.08
N THR A 195 6.16 -29.65 7.24
CA THR A 195 5.85 -28.25 7.53
C THR A 195 7.09 -27.34 7.48
N GLU A 196 8.28 -27.90 7.71
CA GLU A 196 9.56 -27.17 7.62
C GLU A 196 10.00 -26.93 6.17
N ALA A 197 9.66 -27.85 5.27
CA ALA A 197 9.92 -27.73 3.84
C ALA A 197 8.90 -26.84 3.13
N LEU A 198 7.73 -26.59 3.73
CA LEU A 198 6.69 -25.74 3.17
C LEU A 198 7.10 -24.27 3.26
N VAL A 199 7.02 -23.56 2.11
CA VAL A 199 7.25 -22.12 1.99
C VAL A 199 5.88 -21.43 1.88
N PRO A 200 5.42 -20.75 2.95
CA PRO A 200 4.09 -20.14 2.95
C PRO A 200 4.02 -18.92 2.03
N ALA A 201 3.09 -18.93 1.07
CA ALA A 201 2.74 -17.78 0.24
C ALA A 201 1.67 -16.89 0.96
N PRO A 202 1.30 -15.71 0.43
CA PRO A 202 0.46 -14.76 1.14
C PRO A 202 -0.87 -15.34 1.64
N LEU A 203 -1.52 -16.21 0.87
CA LEU A 203 -2.81 -16.77 1.28
C LEU A 203 -2.66 -17.74 2.46
N TYR A 204 -1.65 -18.60 2.44
CA TYR A 204 -1.33 -19.48 3.56
C TYR A 204 -1.06 -18.66 4.85
N GLN A 205 -0.22 -17.62 4.72
CA GLN A 205 0.11 -16.74 5.85
C GLN A 205 -1.13 -16.02 6.37
N GLY A 206 -1.97 -15.48 5.46
CA GLY A 206 -3.20 -14.79 5.84
C GLY A 206 -4.17 -15.69 6.62
N MET A 207 -4.36 -16.93 6.15
CA MET A 207 -5.21 -17.91 6.85
C MET A 207 -4.63 -18.31 8.20
N ARG A 208 -3.33 -18.61 8.25
CA ARG A 208 -2.64 -18.99 9.48
C ARG A 208 -2.67 -17.89 10.55
N ASP A 209 -2.48 -16.64 10.13
CA ASP A 209 -2.27 -15.52 11.05
C ASP A 209 -3.53 -14.66 11.24
N GLY A 210 -4.67 -14.98 10.57
CA GLY A 210 -5.91 -14.23 10.66
C GLY A 210 -5.81 -12.83 10.04
N LYS A 211 -5.19 -12.70 8.88
CA LYS A 211 -4.93 -11.41 8.24
C LYS A 211 -5.63 -11.26 6.90
N ILE A 212 -5.89 -10.02 6.52
CA ILE A 212 -6.37 -9.67 5.17
C ILE A 212 -5.27 -9.95 4.15
N VAL A 213 -5.65 -10.65 3.08
CA VAL A 213 -4.82 -10.85 1.89
C VAL A 213 -5.35 -9.97 0.76
N ARG A 214 -4.47 -9.21 0.14
CA ARG A 214 -4.80 -8.33 -1.00
C ARG A 214 -4.45 -9.06 -2.29
N PHE A 215 -5.43 -9.22 -3.17
CA PHE A 215 -5.22 -9.78 -4.50
C PHE A 215 -5.43 -8.67 -5.54
N GLU A 216 -4.35 -8.04 -5.94
CA GLU A 216 -4.39 -6.95 -6.92
C GLU A 216 -4.52 -7.49 -8.35
N GLU A 217 -5.41 -6.89 -9.15
CA GLU A 217 -5.65 -7.24 -10.56
C GLU A 217 -6.01 -8.72 -10.79
N ILE A 218 -6.88 -9.29 -9.95
CA ILE A 218 -7.25 -10.71 -9.96
C ILE A 218 -7.69 -11.21 -11.35
N THR A 219 -8.37 -10.38 -12.14
CA THR A 219 -8.85 -10.72 -13.49
C THR A 219 -7.74 -10.92 -14.52
N ARG A 220 -6.49 -10.55 -14.22
CA ARG A 220 -5.34 -10.84 -15.08
C ARG A 220 -4.77 -12.25 -14.85
N THR A 221 -5.16 -12.90 -13.77
CA THR A 221 -4.71 -14.25 -13.42
C THR A 221 -5.50 -15.29 -14.23
N PRO A 222 -4.91 -16.41 -14.65
CA PRO A 222 -5.63 -17.49 -15.27
C PRO A 222 -6.82 -17.98 -14.45
N LEU A 223 -7.90 -18.41 -15.10
CA LEU A 223 -9.15 -18.80 -14.45
C LEU A 223 -8.95 -19.93 -13.44
N GLU A 224 -8.17 -20.93 -13.81
CA GLU A 224 -7.86 -22.09 -12.99
C GLU A 224 -7.19 -21.67 -11.67
N VAL A 225 -6.31 -20.67 -11.76
CA VAL A 225 -5.60 -20.11 -10.59
C VAL A 225 -6.53 -19.23 -9.74
N GLN A 226 -7.46 -18.50 -10.37
CA GLN A 226 -8.49 -17.77 -9.61
C GLN A 226 -9.39 -18.71 -8.81
N ASP A 227 -9.77 -19.84 -9.40
CA ASP A 227 -10.69 -20.82 -8.78
C ASP A 227 -10.07 -21.55 -7.57
N CYS A 228 -8.74 -21.50 -7.39
CA CYS A 228 -8.10 -22.02 -6.18
C CYS A 228 -8.58 -21.30 -4.90
N LEU A 229 -9.13 -20.07 -5.03
CA LEU A 229 -9.68 -19.30 -3.90
C LEU A 229 -11.02 -19.85 -3.38
N LEU A 230 -11.73 -20.69 -4.13
CA LEU A 230 -13.08 -21.12 -3.81
C LEU A 230 -13.20 -21.79 -2.43
N GLY A 231 -12.33 -22.77 -2.16
CA GLY A 231 -12.34 -23.46 -0.86
C GLY A 231 -12.05 -22.55 0.31
N MET A 232 -11.07 -21.63 0.14
CA MET A 232 -10.65 -20.71 1.18
C MET A 232 -11.69 -19.62 1.49
N LEU A 233 -12.48 -19.20 0.48
CA LEU A 233 -13.57 -18.24 0.68
C LEU A 233 -14.86 -18.92 1.17
N SER A 234 -15.11 -20.20 0.81
CA SER A 234 -16.34 -20.92 1.20
C SER A 234 -16.18 -21.63 2.54
N ASP A 235 -15.22 -22.54 2.61
CA ASP A 235 -15.08 -23.48 3.73
C ASP A 235 -14.03 -23.02 4.74
N ARG A 236 -13.30 -21.94 4.39
CA ARG A 236 -12.23 -21.39 5.23
C ARG A 236 -11.12 -22.39 5.54
N VAL A 237 -10.88 -23.31 4.61
CA VAL A 237 -9.85 -24.35 4.72
C VAL A 237 -8.98 -24.39 3.46
N MET A 238 -7.69 -24.58 3.66
CA MET A 238 -6.72 -24.90 2.61
C MET A 238 -6.18 -26.30 2.85
N THR A 239 -6.33 -27.19 1.87
CA THR A 239 -5.75 -28.53 1.92
C THR A 239 -4.33 -28.48 1.36
N VAL A 240 -3.41 -29.16 2.07
CA VAL A 240 -2.01 -29.39 1.67
C VAL A 240 -1.85 -30.90 1.51
N PRO A 241 -2.16 -31.46 0.33
CA PRO A 241 -2.29 -32.92 0.13
C PRO A 241 -0.97 -33.67 0.32
N GLU A 242 0.16 -32.98 0.23
CA GLU A 242 1.49 -33.57 0.44
C GLU A 242 1.80 -33.83 1.92
N LEU A 243 1.08 -33.18 2.84
CA LEU A 243 1.22 -33.39 4.28
C LEU A 243 0.19 -34.41 4.78
N THR A 244 0.47 -35.00 5.93
CA THR A 244 -0.40 -36.01 6.55
C THR A 244 -0.91 -35.54 7.93
N GLY A 245 -2.02 -36.13 8.38
CA GLY A 245 -2.62 -35.80 9.68
C GLY A 245 -3.16 -34.38 9.74
N GLU A 246 -3.06 -33.76 10.90
CA GLU A 246 -3.58 -32.37 11.11
C GLU A 246 -2.88 -31.33 10.25
N ALA A 247 -1.62 -31.54 9.87
CA ALA A 247 -0.87 -30.63 9.04
C ALA A 247 -1.38 -30.55 7.59
N SER A 248 -2.18 -31.54 7.14
CA SER A 248 -2.76 -31.59 5.79
C SER A 248 -3.88 -30.56 5.57
N GLN A 249 -4.37 -29.92 6.65
CA GLN A 249 -5.44 -28.94 6.57
C GLN A 249 -5.10 -27.69 7.38
N LEU A 250 -5.18 -26.53 6.73
CA LEU A 250 -5.04 -25.22 7.38
C LEU A 250 -6.41 -24.55 7.45
N TYR A 251 -6.96 -24.40 8.64
CA TYR A 251 -8.18 -23.64 8.88
C TYR A 251 -7.84 -22.14 9.07
N ALA A 252 -8.64 -21.29 8.46
CA ALA A 252 -8.44 -19.86 8.57
C ALA A 252 -8.77 -19.37 10.00
N ARG A 253 -7.86 -18.56 10.56
CA ARG A 253 -8.11 -17.88 11.84
C ARG A 253 -9.03 -16.67 11.65
N GLU A 254 -9.67 -16.25 12.74
CA GLU A 254 -10.46 -15.04 12.80
C GLU A 254 -9.67 -13.81 12.30
N GLY A 255 -10.33 -12.94 11.55
CA GLY A 255 -9.69 -11.80 10.89
C GLY A 255 -9.24 -12.07 9.44
N PHE A 256 -9.11 -13.35 9.03
CA PHE A 256 -8.77 -13.68 7.65
C PHE A 256 -9.87 -13.30 6.68
N ASN A 257 -9.52 -12.55 5.64
CA ASN A 257 -10.36 -12.33 4.47
C ASN A 257 -9.52 -11.94 3.24
N ILE A 258 -10.17 -11.80 2.08
CA ILE A 258 -9.53 -11.43 0.82
C ILE A 258 -10.16 -10.13 0.31
N ILE A 259 -9.30 -9.16 -0.05
CA ILE A 259 -9.68 -7.98 -0.83
C ILE A 259 -9.08 -8.13 -2.21
N ALA A 260 -9.92 -8.29 -3.22
CA ALA A 260 -9.50 -8.36 -4.61
C ALA A 260 -9.71 -7.01 -5.32
N THR A 261 -8.85 -6.68 -6.28
CA THR A 261 -9.06 -5.53 -7.18
C THR A 261 -9.17 -6.00 -8.62
N ALA A 262 -10.00 -5.30 -9.40
CA ALA A 262 -10.16 -5.53 -10.83
C ALA A 262 -10.37 -4.22 -11.59
N ASN A 263 -9.90 -4.15 -12.83
CA ASN A 263 -10.13 -3.02 -13.72
C ASN A 263 -11.30 -3.31 -14.66
N THR A 264 -12.18 -2.34 -14.85
CA THR A 264 -13.37 -2.48 -15.73
C THR A 264 -13.05 -2.41 -17.22
N ARG A 265 -11.91 -1.85 -17.61
CA ARG A 265 -11.56 -1.56 -19.01
C ARG A 265 -10.37 -2.36 -19.55
N ASP A 266 -9.79 -3.27 -18.76
CA ASP A 266 -8.63 -4.03 -19.22
C ASP A 266 -9.03 -5.00 -20.35
N ARG A 267 -8.29 -4.96 -21.47
CA ARG A 267 -8.39 -5.95 -22.54
C ARG A 267 -7.56 -7.19 -22.15
N GLY A 268 -8.06 -8.39 -22.46
CA GLY A 268 -7.35 -9.63 -22.19
C GLY A 268 -7.44 -10.08 -20.72
N VAL A 269 -8.47 -9.65 -19.99
CA VAL A 269 -8.80 -10.16 -18.66
C VAL A 269 -9.56 -11.48 -18.76
N ASN A 270 -9.28 -12.37 -17.82
CA ASN A 270 -10.03 -13.60 -17.64
C ASN A 270 -11.31 -13.29 -16.86
N GLU A 271 -12.45 -13.70 -17.42
CA GLU A 271 -13.72 -13.55 -16.72
C GLU A 271 -13.75 -14.52 -15.53
N MET A 272 -14.02 -13.99 -14.33
CA MET A 272 -14.14 -14.83 -13.14
C MET A 272 -15.29 -15.81 -13.28
N SER A 273 -15.12 -17.03 -12.73
CA SER A 273 -16.20 -18.00 -12.67
C SER A 273 -17.38 -17.48 -11.86
N ALA A 274 -18.61 -17.90 -12.23
CA ALA A 274 -19.82 -17.53 -11.48
C ALA A 274 -19.74 -18.02 -10.02
N ALA A 275 -19.05 -19.12 -9.77
CA ALA A 275 -18.82 -19.64 -8.43
C ALA A 275 -17.98 -18.69 -7.60
N LEU A 276 -16.88 -18.16 -8.15
CA LEU A 276 -16.01 -17.23 -7.46
C LEU A 276 -16.67 -15.86 -7.28
N LYS A 277 -17.36 -15.34 -8.31
CA LYS A 277 -18.13 -14.07 -8.21
C LYS A 277 -19.12 -14.06 -7.03
N ARG A 278 -19.75 -15.19 -6.72
CA ARG A 278 -20.71 -15.31 -5.60
C ARG A 278 -20.06 -15.24 -4.21
N ARG A 279 -18.74 -15.37 -4.08
CA ARG A 279 -18.00 -15.29 -2.81
C ARG A 279 -17.54 -13.87 -2.48
N PHE A 280 -17.60 -12.98 -3.46
CA PHE A 280 -17.27 -11.57 -3.29
C PHE A 280 -18.51 -10.70 -3.28
N ASP A 281 -18.49 -9.67 -2.43
CA ASP A 281 -19.33 -8.50 -2.60
C ASP A 281 -18.51 -7.45 -3.39
N VAL A 282 -19.17 -6.87 -4.38
CA VAL A 282 -18.52 -5.96 -5.34
C VAL A 282 -18.83 -4.51 -4.96
N GLU A 283 -17.80 -3.71 -4.78
CA GLU A 283 -17.95 -2.26 -4.61
C GLU A 283 -17.24 -1.54 -5.74
N THR A 284 -17.96 -0.65 -6.42
CA THR A 284 -17.40 0.13 -7.54
C THR A 284 -16.76 1.41 -7.02
N VAL A 285 -15.49 1.59 -7.33
CA VAL A 285 -14.73 2.80 -6.99
C VAL A 285 -14.73 3.73 -8.21
N PHE A 286 -15.48 4.83 -8.08
CA PHE A 286 -15.61 5.83 -9.14
C PHE A 286 -14.48 6.86 -9.09
N PRO A 287 -14.14 7.49 -10.22
CA PRO A 287 -13.31 8.69 -10.25
C PRO A 287 -13.92 9.81 -9.40
N ILE A 288 -13.07 10.70 -8.87
CA ILE A 288 -13.54 11.85 -8.10
C ILE A 288 -14.28 12.82 -9.04
N MET A 289 -15.58 13.03 -8.78
CA MET A 289 -16.42 13.89 -9.61
C MET A 289 -16.35 15.37 -9.20
N ASP A 290 -16.12 15.67 -7.93
CA ASP A 290 -16.00 17.03 -7.43
C ASP A 290 -14.61 17.60 -7.70
N PHE A 291 -14.55 18.77 -8.36
CA PHE A 291 -13.29 19.41 -8.72
C PHE A 291 -12.50 19.89 -7.51
N ALA A 292 -13.18 20.48 -6.53
CA ALA A 292 -12.50 21.05 -5.36
C ALA A 292 -11.88 19.93 -4.50
N GLN A 293 -12.58 18.79 -4.36
CA GLN A 293 -12.06 17.62 -3.64
C GLN A 293 -10.88 16.97 -4.38
N GLU A 294 -10.93 16.89 -5.72
CA GLU A 294 -9.81 16.35 -6.49
C GLU A 294 -8.58 17.27 -6.39
N LEU A 295 -8.78 18.59 -6.48
CA LEU A 295 -7.71 19.59 -6.33
C LEU A 295 -7.06 19.53 -4.94
N GLU A 296 -7.87 19.47 -3.87
CA GLU A 296 -7.39 19.35 -2.50
C GLU A 296 -6.57 18.06 -2.30
N LEU A 297 -7.04 16.93 -2.85
CA LEU A 297 -6.32 15.66 -2.78
C LEU A 297 -4.99 15.73 -3.50
N VAL A 298 -4.95 16.27 -4.74
CA VAL A 298 -3.71 16.42 -5.51
C VAL A 298 -2.74 17.35 -4.79
N ALA A 299 -3.22 18.48 -4.25
CA ALA A 299 -2.41 19.43 -3.49
C ALA A 299 -1.80 18.79 -2.23
N SER A 300 -2.61 18.14 -1.42
CA SER A 300 -2.15 17.52 -0.16
C SER A 300 -1.22 16.34 -0.39
N ALA A 301 -1.53 15.47 -1.37
CA ALA A 301 -0.71 14.30 -1.68
C ALA A 301 0.64 14.69 -2.29
N SER A 302 0.65 15.62 -3.27
CA SER A 302 1.90 16.10 -3.87
C SER A 302 2.78 16.86 -2.89
N ALA A 303 2.19 17.66 -1.99
CA ALA A 303 2.93 18.36 -0.93
C ALA A 303 3.64 17.38 0.02
N ARG A 304 3.01 16.26 0.38
CA ARG A 304 3.65 15.20 1.18
C ARG A 304 4.81 14.55 0.45
N LEU A 305 4.65 14.24 -0.84
CA LEU A 305 5.74 13.68 -1.66
C LEU A 305 6.92 14.65 -1.78
N LEU A 306 6.66 15.95 -1.98
CA LEU A 306 7.70 16.96 -2.03
C LEU A 306 8.44 17.10 -0.70
N ALA A 307 7.72 17.12 0.42
CA ALA A 307 8.32 17.16 1.75
C ALA A 307 9.20 15.91 2.00
N HIS A 308 8.74 14.72 1.62
CA HIS A 308 9.53 13.48 1.70
C HIS A 308 10.79 13.54 0.83
N SER A 309 10.72 14.21 -0.32
CA SER A 309 11.88 14.46 -1.20
C SER A 309 12.78 15.61 -0.74
N GLY A 310 12.53 16.20 0.43
CA GLY A 310 13.32 17.31 0.98
C GLY A 310 13.11 18.65 0.24
N ILE A 311 12.01 18.80 -0.50
CA ILE A 311 11.70 20.00 -1.27
C ILE A 311 10.85 20.96 -0.43
N PRO A 312 11.32 22.18 -0.14
CA PRO A 312 10.64 23.10 0.78
C PRO A 312 9.41 23.80 0.19
N HIS A 313 9.27 23.79 -1.14
CA HIS A 313 8.20 24.49 -1.85
C HIS A 313 7.07 23.53 -2.23
N LYS A 314 5.83 23.97 -2.00
CA LYS A 314 4.63 23.36 -2.58
C LYS A 314 4.45 23.83 -4.02
N VAL A 315 3.77 23.04 -4.84
CA VAL A 315 3.33 23.51 -6.15
C VAL A 315 2.26 24.59 -5.95
N PRO A 316 2.35 25.77 -6.63
CA PRO A 316 1.36 26.83 -6.50
C PRO A 316 -0.04 26.37 -6.92
N ASP A 317 -1.08 26.87 -6.23
CA ASP A 317 -2.48 26.50 -6.47
C ASP A 317 -2.91 26.72 -7.92
N ALA A 318 -2.45 27.82 -8.54
CA ALA A 318 -2.71 28.09 -9.95
C ALA A 318 -2.17 27.00 -10.91
N VAL A 319 -1.02 26.41 -10.59
CA VAL A 319 -0.43 25.32 -11.39
C VAL A 319 -1.18 24.00 -11.13
N LEU A 320 -1.58 23.76 -9.89
CA LEU A 320 -2.42 22.59 -9.55
C LEU A 320 -3.80 22.68 -10.23
N GLU A 321 -4.39 23.86 -10.26
CA GLU A 321 -5.65 24.11 -10.96
C GLU A 321 -5.52 23.79 -12.46
N LEU A 322 -4.48 24.29 -13.13
CA LEU A 322 -4.18 23.98 -14.53
C LEU A 322 -4.08 22.47 -14.76
N LEU A 323 -3.34 21.78 -13.90
CA LEU A 323 -3.12 20.34 -14.00
C LEU A 323 -4.44 19.57 -13.87
N VAL A 324 -5.20 19.81 -12.80
CA VAL A 324 -6.45 19.07 -12.53
C VAL A 324 -7.49 19.36 -13.61
N ARG A 325 -7.64 20.62 -14.07
CA ARG A 325 -8.55 20.97 -15.19
C ARG A 325 -8.12 20.28 -16.49
N THR A 326 -6.84 20.31 -16.83
CA THR A 326 -6.32 19.64 -18.04
C THR A 326 -6.65 18.15 -18.00
N PHE A 327 -6.42 17.47 -16.87
CA PHE A 327 -6.72 16.05 -16.72
C PHE A 327 -8.21 15.76 -16.85
N ARG A 328 -9.05 16.59 -16.26
CA ARG A 328 -10.52 16.45 -16.35
C ARG A 328 -11.04 16.67 -17.76
N ASP A 329 -10.58 17.71 -18.44
CA ASP A 329 -10.99 18.01 -19.80
C ASP A 329 -10.58 16.89 -20.79
N LEU A 330 -9.38 16.38 -20.65
CA LEU A 330 -8.90 15.27 -21.46
C LEU A 330 -9.63 13.94 -21.16
N ARG A 331 -10.04 13.74 -19.89
CA ARG A 331 -10.89 12.61 -19.47
C ARG A 331 -12.32 12.72 -20.04
N ALA A 332 -12.94 13.89 -19.92
CA ALA A 332 -14.32 14.13 -20.36
C ALA A 332 -14.49 14.06 -21.89
N ASN A 333 -13.49 14.44 -22.65
CA ASN A 333 -13.53 14.31 -24.12
C ASN A 333 -13.60 12.85 -24.58
N GLY A 334 -13.21 11.88 -23.71
CA GLY A 334 -13.38 10.45 -23.95
C GLY A 334 -14.81 9.93 -23.78
N GLU A 335 -15.67 10.64 -23.04
CA GLU A 335 -17.06 10.21 -22.77
C GLU A 335 -18.07 10.63 -23.86
N LYS A 336 -17.77 11.67 -24.64
CA LYS A 336 -18.61 12.07 -25.79
C LYS A 336 -18.23 11.20 -26.98
N LYS A 337 -19.04 10.17 -27.22
CA LYS A 337 -18.98 9.16 -28.28
C LYS A 337 -18.79 9.70 -29.71
N THR A 338 -17.63 10.21 -30.02
CA THR A 338 -17.09 10.20 -31.39
C THR A 338 -15.79 9.43 -31.31
N SER A 339 -15.71 8.32 -32.02
CA SER A 339 -14.65 7.30 -31.98
C SER A 339 -13.24 7.79 -32.32
N MET A 340 -13.03 9.10 -32.47
CA MET A 340 -11.77 9.72 -32.85
C MET A 340 -11.06 10.54 -31.76
N ASP A 341 -11.68 10.79 -30.59
CA ASP A 341 -11.16 11.76 -29.61
C ASP A 341 -10.77 11.18 -28.22
N THR A 342 -10.80 9.88 -28.03
CA THR A 342 -10.38 9.28 -26.76
C THR A 342 -8.87 9.12 -26.68
N LEU A 343 -8.24 9.74 -25.66
CA LEU A 343 -6.86 9.42 -25.30
C LEU A 343 -6.74 7.93 -24.93
N THR A 344 -5.65 7.30 -25.35
CA THR A 344 -5.31 5.94 -24.94
C THR A 344 -4.89 5.89 -23.48
N ALA A 345 -4.30 6.98 -22.98
CA ALA A 345 -3.92 7.12 -21.59
C ALA A 345 -5.10 7.63 -20.74
N ILE A 346 -5.39 6.91 -19.65
CA ILE A 346 -6.40 7.33 -18.66
C ILE A 346 -5.76 8.36 -17.75
N MET A 347 -6.32 9.59 -17.74
CA MET A 347 -5.86 10.68 -16.89
C MET A 347 -6.40 10.51 -15.47
N SER A 348 -5.72 9.70 -14.67
CA SER A 348 -6.13 9.40 -13.30
C SER A 348 -5.66 10.47 -12.30
N THR A 349 -6.36 10.56 -11.15
CA THR A 349 -5.94 11.43 -10.04
C THR A 349 -4.57 11.04 -9.48
N ALA A 350 -4.22 9.75 -9.51
CA ALA A 350 -2.89 9.28 -9.10
C ALA A 350 -1.79 9.80 -10.03
N GLU A 351 -2.03 9.83 -11.35
CA GLU A 351 -1.11 10.43 -12.32
C GLU A 351 -1.01 11.96 -12.13
N ALA A 352 -2.11 12.63 -11.80
CA ALA A 352 -2.08 14.06 -11.46
C ALA A 352 -1.19 14.35 -10.25
N VAL A 353 -1.25 13.54 -9.20
CA VAL A 353 -0.34 13.64 -8.04
C VAL A 353 1.12 13.46 -8.45
N ASN A 354 1.42 12.48 -9.30
CA ASN A 354 2.78 12.23 -9.79
C ASN A 354 3.29 13.39 -10.65
N VAL A 355 2.46 13.95 -11.52
CA VAL A 355 2.82 15.13 -12.34
C VAL A 355 3.06 16.35 -11.44
N ALA A 356 2.19 16.60 -10.47
CA ALA A 356 2.39 17.70 -9.51
C ALA A 356 3.71 17.55 -8.73
N HIS A 357 4.02 16.33 -8.29
CA HIS A 357 5.31 16.03 -7.65
C HIS A 357 6.48 16.30 -8.61
N ALA A 358 6.40 15.83 -9.85
CA ALA A 358 7.44 16.06 -10.87
C ALA A 358 7.66 17.56 -11.17
N VAL A 359 6.60 18.36 -11.24
CA VAL A 359 6.68 19.82 -11.39
C VAL A 359 7.47 20.45 -10.25
N GLY A 360 7.17 20.08 -9.01
CA GLY A 360 7.88 20.59 -7.85
C GLY A 360 9.36 20.18 -7.83
N VAL A 361 9.65 18.90 -8.11
CA VAL A 361 11.02 18.37 -8.19
C VAL A 361 11.81 19.09 -9.28
N ARG A 362 11.25 19.21 -10.49
CA ARG A 362 11.89 19.88 -11.62
C ARG A 362 12.22 21.35 -11.29
N ALA A 363 11.24 22.09 -10.81
CA ALA A 363 11.40 23.51 -10.51
C ALA A 363 12.45 23.78 -9.41
N TRP A 364 12.47 22.93 -8.37
CA TRP A 364 13.43 23.04 -7.30
C TRP A 364 14.84 22.66 -7.73
N ILE A 365 15.03 21.48 -8.32
CA ILE A 365 16.36 20.95 -8.64
C ILE A 365 17.03 21.74 -9.76
N LEU A 366 16.27 22.13 -10.81
CA LEU A 366 16.84 22.79 -11.96
C LEU A 366 16.89 24.32 -11.84
N ALA A 367 16.01 24.94 -11.04
CA ALA A 367 15.86 26.39 -11.00
C ALA A 367 15.78 26.99 -9.59
N ASN A 368 15.81 26.18 -8.54
CA ASN A 368 15.73 26.59 -7.13
C ASN A 368 14.54 27.52 -6.84
N ARG A 369 13.38 27.19 -7.39
CA ARG A 369 12.13 27.97 -7.26
C ARG A 369 10.91 27.05 -7.12
N ALA A 370 9.75 27.66 -6.88
CA ALA A 370 8.47 26.98 -6.97
C ALA A 370 8.09 26.66 -8.43
N GLY A 371 7.19 25.67 -8.62
CA GLY A 371 6.71 25.25 -9.94
C GLY A 371 5.96 26.34 -10.67
N GLU A 372 6.10 26.41 -11.99
CA GLU A 372 5.44 27.35 -12.89
C GLU A 372 4.64 26.61 -13.97
N PRO A 373 3.71 27.28 -14.69
CA PRO A 373 2.96 26.68 -15.79
C PRO A 373 3.83 26.05 -16.89
N ALA A 374 5.02 26.59 -17.12
CA ALA A 374 5.97 26.03 -18.09
C ALA A 374 6.53 24.67 -17.65
N ASP A 375 6.81 24.48 -16.35
CA ASP A 375 7.24 23.19 -15.81
C ASP A 375 6.14 22.13 -15.94
N LEU A 376 4.86 22.56 -15.81
CA LEU A 376 3.72 21.67 -16.02
C LEU A 376 3.69 21.13 -17.46
N VAL A 377 3.94 21.96 -18.47
CA VAL A 377 4.01 21.52 -19.88
C VAL A 377 5.09 20.46 -20.07
N ASP A 378 6.27 20.68 -19.50
CA ASP A 378 7.39 19.73 -19.59
C ASP A 378 7.08 18.39 -18.91
N CYS A 379 6.37 18.40 -17.76
CA CYS A 379 6.07 17.21 -16.97
C CYS A 379 4.84 16.44 -17.46
N ILE A 380 3.84 17.13 -18.04
CA ILE A 380 2.59 16.50 -18.46
C ILE A 380 2.75 15.70 -19.76
N ALA A 381 3.65 16.13 -20.64
CA ALA A 381 3.85 15.53 -21.94
C ALA A 381 4.13 14.03 -21.86
N GLY A 382 5.08 13.61 -21.01
CA GLY A 382 5.44 12.20 -20.85
C GLY A 382 4.37 11.33 -20.19
N THR A 383 3.41 11.93 -19.48
CA THR A 383 2.28 11.23 -18.88
C THR A 383 1.17 10.99 -19.91
N ILE A 384 0.89 11.97 -20.76
CA ILE A 384 -0.18 11.92 -21.76
C ILE A 384 0.27 11.22 -23.03
N VAL A 385 1.44 11.60 -23.55
CA VAL A 385 2.00 11.07 -24.79
C VAL A 385 2.97 9.94 -24.43
N LYS A 386 2.50 8.70 -24.46
CA LYS A 386 3.36 7.53 -24.22
C LYS A 386 4.04 7.10 -25.53
N ASP A 387 3.34 6.34 -26.33
CA ASP A 387 3.83 5.74 -27.57
C ASP A 387 2.87 6.00 -28.78
N ASN A 388 1.89 6.89 -28.61
CA ASN A 388 0.85 7.14 -29.59
C ASN A 388 0.95 8.58 -30.15
N GLU A 389 1.26 8.71 -31.44
CA GLU A 389 1.30 9.99 -32.14
C GLU A 389 -0.05 10.72 -32.13
N GLU A 390 -1.17 9.98 -32.12
CA GLU A 390 -2.49 10.61 -32.05
C GLU A 390 -2.70 11.35 -30.73
N ASP A 391 -2.20 10.82 -29.60
CA ASP A 391 -2.32 11.49 -28.31
C ASP A 391 -1.50 12.78 -28.25
N ARG A 392 -0.37 12.83 -28.96
CA ARG A 392 0.39 14.07 -29.19
C ARG A 392 -0.44 15.12 -29.94
N ALA A 393 -1.07 14.72 -31.05
CA ALA A 393 -1.92 15.60 -31.83
C ALA A 393 -3.14 16.08 -31.02
N ARG A 394 -3.72 15.23 -30.19
CA ARG A 394 -4.83 15.57 -29.29
C ARG A 394 -4.42 16.58 -28.22
N LEU A 395 -3.26 16.40 -27.60
CA LEU A 395 -2.73 17.34 -26.63
C LEU A 395 -2.50 18.72 -27.26
N ARG A 396 -1.91 18.79 -28.46
CA ARG A 396 -1.73 20.05 -29.16
C ARG A 396 -3.07 20.74 -29.47
N ARG A 397 -4.07 19.98 -29.98
CA ARG A 397 -5.42 20.51 -30.22
C ARG A 397 -6.09 21.04 -28.95
N TYR A 398 -5.90 20.36 -27.81
CA TYR A 398 -6.40 20.80 -26.51
C TYR A 398 -5.84 22.20 -26.16
N PHE A 399 -4.54 22.41 -26.32
CA PHE A 399 -3.93 23.72 -26.07
C PHE A 399 -4.50 24.80 -26.98
N GLU A 400 -4.68 24.54 -28.28
CA GLU A 400 -5.19 25.51 -29.26
C GLU A 400 -6.68 25.80 -29.08
N GLN A 401 -7.50 24.82 -28.75
CA GLN A 401 -8.95 24.95 -28.69
C GLN A 401 -9.51 25.29 -27.33
N ARG A 402 -8.83 24.88 -26.24
CA ARG A 402 -9.30 25.07 -24.87
C ARG A 402 -8.40 26.02 -24.10
N VAL A 403 -7.11 25.73 -23.96
CA VAL A 403 -6.19 26.55 -23.16
C VAL A 403 -6.12 27.97 -23.72
N ALA A 404 -6.06 28.17 -25.04
CA ALA A 404 -6.02 29.45 -25.69
C ALA A 404 -7.22 30.36 -25.39
N THR A 405 -8.36 29.81 -25.03
CA THR A 405 -9.60 30.59 -24.77
C THR A 405 -9.64 31.25 -23.40
N HIS A 406 -8.81 30.82 -22.48
CA HIS A 406 -8.74 31.37 -21.13
C HIS A 406 -7.97 32.71 -21.12
N LYS A 407 -8.47 33.67 -20.35
CA LYS A 407 -7.88 35.02 -20.27
C LYS A 407 -7.03 35.25 -19.03
N GLU A 408 -7.11 34.37 -18.05
CA GLU A 408 -6.37 34.47 -16.78
C GLU A 408 -4.86 34.32 -17.02
N ALA A 409 -4.05 35.06 -16.26
CA ALA A 409 -2.60 35.15 -16.50
C ALA A 409 -1.88 33.78 -16.45
N HIS A 410 -2.27 32.89 -15.54
CA HIS A 410 -1.67 31.56 -15.42
C HIS A 410 -2.03 30.64 -16.60
N TRP A 411 -3.25 30.76 -17.17
CA TRP A 411 -3.66 30.06 -18.38
C TRP A 411 -2.91 30.59 -19.61
N GLN A 412 -2.71 31.89 -19.70
CA GLN A 412 -1.94 32.48 -20.79
C GLN A 412 -0.46 32.07 -20.73
N ALA A 413 0.15 32.01 -19.54
CA ALA A 413 1.49 31.50 -19.36
C ALA A 413 1.59 30.00 -19.75
N TYR A 414 0.57 29.21 -19.40
CA TYR A 414 0.48 27.80 -19.79
C TYR A 414 0.38 27.64 -21.30
N TYR A 415 -0.46 28.46 -21.95
CA TYR A 415 -0.59 28.45 -23.42
C TYR A 415 0.70 28.87 -24.12
N GLN A 416 1.38 29.91 -23.64
CA GLN A 416 2.64 30.36 -24.19
C GLN A 416 3.73 29.27 -24.12
N ALA A 417 3.74 28.48 -23.09
CA ALA A 417 4.70 27.39 -22.92
C ALA A 417 4.46 26.18 -23.84
N ARG A 418 3.36 26.13 -24.61
CA ARG A 418 3.00 24.99 -25.48
C ARG A 418 4.07 24.60 -26.50
N HIS A 419 4.97 25.54 -26.87
CA HIS A 419 6.09 25.26 -27.78
C HIS A 419 7.07 24.21 -27.24
N ARG A 420 6.99 23.89 -25.93
CA ARG A 420 7.77 22.84 -25.26
C ARG A 420 7.12 21.46 -25.40
N LEU A 421 5.91 21.36 -25.93
CA LEU A 421 5.28 20.07 -26.20
C LEU A 421 6.06 19.34 -27.31
N PRO A 422 6.27 18.02 -27.15
CA PRO A 422 7.00 17.21 -28.11
C PRO A 422 6.33 17.13 -29.48
#